data_b9261eee62e094b9494a3c23273d0e3c
#
_entry.id   b9261eee62e094b9494a3c23273d0e3c
#
_cell.length_a   1.000
_cell.length_b   1.000
_cell.length_c   1.000
_cell.angle_alpha   90.00
_cell.angle_beta   90.00
_cell.angle_gamma   90.00
#
_symmetry.space_group_name_H-M   'P 1'
#
loop_
_entity.id
_entity.type
_entity.pdbx_description
1 polymer ?
#
loop_
_entity_poly.entity_id
_entity_poly.type
_entity_poly.pdbx_seq_one_letter_code
_entity_poly.pdbx_strand_id
1 'polypeptide(L)'
;KSKGYNIISNDIQYYSYVLNKHLIGNNPPITAEQIEYLNALKGTEGFIYKNYCAGSGCGRNYFTDENGKKCDSIRIGLERLKNDGDIDESQYYYLLASLINSIDKYANTASVYGAFLKGIKKSAQKEFKLELLPIIDGNEHNEVYNEDINHLIHRINGDILYLDPPYNAR
;
A
#
# COMPACT_ATOMS: atom_id res chain seq x y z
N LYS A 1 10.28 5.17 -15.76
CA LYS A 1 11.40 4.49 -15.11
C LYS A 1 11.99 3.43 -16.05
N SER A 2 11.25 2.39 -16.42
CA SER A 2 11.72 1.29 -17.30
C SER A 2 12.25 1.73 -18.67
N LYS A 3 11.96 2.95 -19.13
CA LYS A 3 12.47 3.55 -20.36
C LYS A 3 13.70 4.43 -20.15
N GLY A 4 14.31 4.43 -18.97
CA GLY A 4 15.51 5.21 -18.65
C GLY A 4 15.27 6.67 -18.28
N TYR A 5 14.02 7.10 -18.07
CA TYR A 5 13.73 8.45 -17.57
C TYR A 5 13.98 8.56 -16.08
N ASN A 6 14.51 9.68 -15.63
CA ASN A 6 14.51 10.08 -14.23
C ASN A 6 13.11 10.60 -13.89
N ILE A 7 12.56 10.15 -12.77
CA ILE A 7 11.20 10.49 -12.37
C ILE A 7 11.27 11.22 -11.03
N ILE A 8 10.63 12.38 -10.98
CA ILE A 8 10.29 13.08 -9.74
C ILE A 8 8.78 12.91 -9.55
N SER A 9 8.37 12.23 -8.51
CA SER A 9 6.97 12.00 -8.19
C SER A 9 6.58 12.67 -6.88
N ASN A 10 5.40 13.27 -6.84
CA ASN A 10 4.84 13.85 -5.62
C ASN A 10 3.36 13.56 -5.51
N ASP A 11 2.90 13.24 -4.31
CA ASP A 11 1.49 13.17 -3.98
C ASP A 11 1.30 13.53 -2.51
N ILE A 12 0.32 14.35 -2.19
CA ILE A 12 -0.01 14.72 -0.82
C ILE A 12 -0.68 13.56 -0.06
N GLN A 13 -1.28 12.61 -0.77
CA GLN A 13 -1.90 11.43 -0.17
C GLN A 13 -0.83 10.41 0.21
N TYR A 14 -0.74 10.10 1.51
CA TYR A 14 0.32 9.23 2.02
C TYR A 14 0.30 7.82 1.41
N TYR A 15 -0.87 7.25 1.13
CA TYR A 15 -0.93 5.93 0.48
C TYR A 15 -0.33 5.94 -0.93
N SER A 16 -0.53 7.02 -1.67
CA SER A 16 0.04 7.23 -2.99
C SER A 16 1.57 7.40 -2.90
N TYR A 17 2.04 8.19 -1.93
CA TYR A 17 3.47 8.29 -1.64
C TYR A 17 4.09 6.92 -1.35
N VAL A 18 3.45 6.08 -0.52
CA VAL A 18 3.93 4.73 -0.20
C VAL A 18 4.07 3.87 -1.46
N LEU A 19 3.07 3.90 -2.34
CA LEU A 19 3.11 3.18 -3.63
C LEU A 19 4.25 3.69 -4.51
N ASN A 20 4.43 4.99 -4.60
CA ASN A 20 5.48 5.62 -5.41
C ASN A 20 6.87 5.37 -4.84
N LYS A 21 7.05 5.32 -3.52
CA LYS A 21 8.32 4.94 -2.87
C LYS A 21 8.79 3.56 -3.31
N HIS A 22 7.87 2.64 -3.56
CA HIS A 22 8.22 1.32 -4.10
C HIS A 22 8.35 1.34 -5.64
N LEU A 23 7.34 1.80 -6.37
CA LEU A 23 7.27 1.66 -7.83
C LEU A 23 8.27 2.55 -8.57
N ILE A 24 8.56 3.74 -8.03
CA ILE A 24 9.46 4.75 -8.62
C ILE A 24 10.82 4.72 -7.95
N GLY A 25 10.89 4.67 -6.64
CA GLY A 25 12.14 4.48 -5.89
C GLY A 25 12.83 3.15 -6.25
N ASN A 26 14.07 2.99 -5.84
CA ASN A 26 14.80 1.73 -5.95
C ASN A 26 14.78 1.07 -4.58
N ASN A 27 14.09 -0.08 -4.48
CA ASN A 27 13.98 -0.79 -3.23
C ASN A 27 14.72 -2.13 -3.29
N PRO A 28 15.43 -2.50 -2.22
CA PRO A 28 16.08 -3.80 -2.15
C PRO A 28 15.04 -4.91 -2.14
N PRO A 29 15.40 -6.13 -2.60
CA PRO A 29 14.49 -7.26 -2.58
C PRO A 29 14.12 -7.65 -1.15
N ILE A 30 12.92 -8.21 -0.99
CA ILE A 30 12.44 -8.83 0.24
C ILE A 30 12.83 -10.30 0.23
N THR A 31 13.28 -10.83 1.35
CA THR A 31 13.62 -12.25 1.47
C THR A 31 12.36 -13.13 1.55
N ALA A 32 12.49 -14.39 1.11
CA ALA A 32 11.40 -15.36 1.23
C ALA A 32 10.96 -15.53 2.70
N GLU A 33 11.90 -15.54 3.62
CA GLU A 33 11.65 -15.67 5.05
C GLU A 33 10.78 -14.51 5.59
N GLN A 34 11.06 -13.27 5.19
CA GLN A 34 10.28 -12.10 5.61
C GLN A 34 8.83 -12.19 5.15
N ILE A 35 8.59 -12.60 3.89
CA ILE A 35 7.22 -12.71 3.37
C ILE A 35 6.48 -13.91 3.97
N GLU A 36 7.17 -15.03 4.20
CA GLU A 36 6.61 -16.20 4.86
C GLU A 36 6.24 -15.91 6.31
N TYR A 37 7.09 -15.22 7.06
CA TYR A 37 6.80 -14.75 8.41
C TYR A 37 5.50 -13.93 8.45
N LEU A 38 5.37 -12.91 7.60
CA LEU A 38 4.19 -12.05 7.57
C LEU A 38 2.93 -12.84 7.18
N ASN A 39 3.04 -13.75 6.23
CA ASN A 39 1.92 -14.60 5.81
C ASN A 39 1.58 -15.70 6.82
N ALA A 40 2.47 -16.06 7.73
CA ALA A 40 2.21 -17.03 8.80
C ALA A 40 1.53 -16.41 10.04
N LEU A 41 1.52 -15.09 10.18
CA LEU A 41 0.92 -14.41 11.33
C LEU A 41 -0.57 -14.76 11.48
N LYS A 42 -1.00 -15.07 12.69
CA LYS A 42 -2.41 -15.28 13.02
C LYS A 42 -3.14 -13.94 13.01
N GLY A 43 -4.40 -13.94 12.56
CA GLY A 43 -5.24 -12.74 12.52
C GLY A 43 -5.44 -12.11 13.91
N THR A 44 -5.45 -10.78 13.94
CA THR A 44 -5.61 -9.95 15.16
C THR A 44 -6.73 -8.94 14.97
N GLU A 45 -7.52 -8.68 15.99
CA GLU A 45 -8.60 -7.69 15.96
C GLU A 45 -8.07 -6.27 16.13
N GLY A 46 -7.58 -5.70 15.03
CA GLY A 46 -7.02 -4.36 14.98
C GLY A 46 -7.99 -3.33 14.37
N PHE A 47 -7.41 -2.31 13.73
CA PHE A 47 -8.14 -1.18 13.17
C PHE A 47 -9.03 -1.59 11.98
N ILE A 48 -8.50 -2.42 11.06
CA ILE A 48 -9.23 -2.84 9.86
C ILE A 48 -10.42 -3.71 10.27
N TYR A 49 -10.21 -4.70 11.12
CA TYR A 49 -11.30 -5.52 11.63
C TYR A 49 -12.39 -4.67 12.27
N LYS A 50 -12.01 -3.81 13.23
CA LYS A 50 -12.97 -3.02 14.01
C LYS A 50 -13.77 -2.02 13.20
N ASN A 51 -13.24 -1.52 12.09
CA ASN A 51 -13.86 -0.44 11.32
C ASN A 51 -14.39 -0.85 9.94
N TYR A 52 -14.03 -2.04 9.45
CA TYR A 52 -14.33 -2.43 8.06
C TYR A 52 -14.89 -3.84 7.89
N CYS A 53 -15.09 -4.60 8.99
CA CYS A 53 -15.62 -5.95 8.96
C CYS A 53 -16.96 -6.04 9.68
N ALA A 54 -17.93 -6.76 9.10
CA ALA A 54 -19.27 -6.83 9.63
C ALA A 54 -19.35 -7.48 11.03
N GLY A 55 -18.53 -8.48 11.31
CA GLY A 55 -18.50 -9.17 12.60
C GLY A 55 -18.03 -8.32 13.77
N SER A 56 -17.39 -7.17 13.50
CA SER A 56 -17.05 -6.20 14.55
C SER A 56 -18.24 -5.39 15.07
N GLY A 57 -19.40 -5.46 14.39
CA GLY A 57 -20.57 -4.64 14.68
C GLY A 57 -20.52 -3.23 14.08
N CYS A 58 -19.52 -2.87 13.27
CA CYS A 58 -19.38 -1.52 12.69
C CYS A 58 -20.36 -1.24 11.54
N GLY A 59 -21.15 -2.23 11.11
CA GLY A 59 -22.12 -2.11 10.01
C GLY A 59 -21.49 -2.02 8.61
N ARG A 60 -20.18 -2.24 8.48
CA ARG A 60 -19.44 -2.22 7.23
C ARG A 60 -18.99 -3.62 6.83
N ASN A 61 -18.94 -3.89 5.53
CA ASN A 61 -18.64 -5.21 4.99
C ASN A 61 -17.59 -5.14 3.87
N TYR A 62 -16.50 -4.42 4.15
CA TYR A 62 -15.38 -4.26 3.19
C TYR A 62 -14.49 -5.50 3.12
N PHE A 63 -14.42 -6.27 4.19
CA PHE A 63 -13.64 -7.51 4.27
C PHE A 63 -14.42 -8.57 5.05
N THR A 64 -14.09 -9.85 4.81
CA THR A 64 -14.45 -10.90 5.78
C THR A 64 -13.71 -10.64 7.08
N ASP A 65 -14.22 -11.16 8.18
CA ASP A 65 -13.60 -10.97 9.50
C ASP A 65 -12.18 -11.53 9.53
N GLU A 66 -11.97 -12.70 8.92
CA GLU A 66 -10.68 -13.37 8.82
C GLU A 66 -9.68 -12.50 8.04
N ASN A 67 -10.09 -11.98 6.88
CA ASN A 67 -9.23 -11.14 6.05
C ASN A 67 -8.91 -9.80 6.72
N GLY A 68 -9.88 -9.17 7.38
CA GLY A 68 -9.63 -7.95 8.15
C GLY A 68 -8.63 -8.15 9.28
N LYS A 69 -8.81 -9.23 10.07
CA LYS A 69 -7.87 -9.61 11.12
C LYS A 69 -6.48 -9.95 10.58
N LYS A 70 -6.42 -10.57 9.40
CA LYS A 70 -5.15 -10.90 8.73
C LYS A 70 -4.42 -9.65 8.26
N CYS A 71 -5.13 -8.70 7.66
CA CYS A 71 -4.57 -7.40 7.28
C CYS A 71 -3.97 -6.66 8.50
N ASP A 72 -4.71 -6.62 9.61
CA ASP A 72 -4.24 -6.02 10.86
C ASP A 72 -2.97 -6.68 11.38
N SER A 73 -2.92 -8.02 11.40
CA SER A 73 -1.75 -8.74 11.90
C SER A 73 -0.51 -8.49 11.05
N ILE A 74 -0.66 -8.45 9.71
CA ILE A 74 0.45 -8.15 8.80
C ILE A 74 0.90 -6.70 8.97
N ARG A 75 -0.03 -5.75 9.08
CA ARG A 75 0.30 -4.34 9.31
C ARG A 75 1.08 -4.13 10.60
N ILE A 76 0.67 -4.79 11.69
CA ILE A 76 1.39 -4.77 12.98
C ILE A 76 2.74 -5.45 12.85
N GLY A 77 2.82 -6.59 12.15
CA GLY A 77 4.07 -7.30 11.89
C GLY A 77 5.10 -6.47 11.13
N LEU A 78 4.64 -5.66 10.15
CA LEU A 78 5.52 -4.72 9.43
C LEU A 78 6.13 -3.66 10.34
N GLU A 79 5.33 -3.06 11.23
CA GLU A 79 5.85 -2.10 12.21
C GLU A 79 6.87 -2.75 13.14
N ARG A 80 6.62 -3.99 13.55
CA ARG A 80 7.54 -4.74 14.40
C ARG A 80 8.86 -4.96 13.69
N LEU A 81 8.87 -5.53 12.47
CA LEU A 81 10.08 -5.76 11.70
C LEU A 81 10.90 -4.47 11.51
N LYS A 82 10.22 -3.33 11.27
CA LYS A 82 10.88 -2.03 11.15
C LYS A 82 11.50 -1.58 12.47
N ASN A 83 10.75 -1.67 13.57
CA ASN A 83 11.20 -1.21 14.89
C ASN A 83 12.32 -2.07 15.47
N ASP A 84 12.31 -3.38 15.18
CA ASP A 84 13.34 -4.34 15.60
C ASP A 84 14.61 -4.25 14.72
N GLY A 85 14.55 -3.50 13.59
CA GLY A 85 15.67 -3.33 12.66
C GLY A 85 15.86 -4.52 11.69
N ASP A 86 14.89 -5.42 11.60
CA ASP A 86 14.92 -6.59 10.71
C ASP A 86 14.70 -6.22 9.23
N ILE A 87 14.15 -5.03 8.98
CA ILE A 87 13.98 -4.42 7.66
C ILE A 87 14.40 -2.95 7.70
N ASP A 88 15.00 -2.47 6.61
CA ASP A 88 15.29 -1.05 6.43
C ASP A 88 14.05 -0.26 5.97
N GLU A 89 14.19 1.06 5.83
CA GLU A 89 13.10 1.94 5.42
C GLU A 89 12.60 1.62 4.00
N SER A 90 13.48 1.28 3.08
CA SER A 90 13.12 0.95 1.70
C SER A 90 12.35 -0.36 1.63
N GLN A 91 12.79 -1.39 2.37
CA GLN A 91 12.09 -2.65 2.51
C GLN A 91 10.72 -2.47 3.17
N TYR A 92 10.64 -1.60 4.17
CA TYR A 92 9.36 -1.25 4.80
C TYR A 92 8.36 -0.67 3.79
N TYR A 93 8.76 0.30 2.97
CA TYR A 93 7.88 0.86 1.94
C TYR A 93 7.52 -0.15 0.86
N TYR A 94 8.44 -1.05 0.51
CA TYR A 94 8.12 -2.14 -0.42
C TYR A 94 7.01 -3.05 0.13
N LEU A 95 7.16 -3.53 1.35
CA LEU A 95 6.17 -4.40 2.01
C LEU A 95 4.85 -3.67 2.25
N LEU A 96 4.89 -2.40 2.65
CA LEU A 96 3.68 -1.61 2.87
C LEU A 96 2.92 -1.33 1.57
N ALA A 97 3.61 -1.02 0.47
CA ALA A 97 3.01 -0.87 -0.85
C ALA A 97 2.38 -2.19 -1.33
N SER A 98 3.07 -3.30 -1.10
CA SER A 98 2.58 -4.65 -1.42
C SER A 98 1.34 -5.00 -0.59
N LEU A 99 1.30 -4.59 0.68
CA LEU A 99 0.13 -4.76 1.55
C LEU A 99 -1.07 -3.95 1.03
N ILE A 100 -0.88 -2.67 0.68
CA ILE A 100 -1.94 -1.83 0.12
C ILE A 100 -2.53 -2.46 -1.15
N ASN A 101 -1.69 -2.91 -2.07
CA ASN A 101 -2.14 -3.60 -3.29
C ASN A 101 -2.85 -4.92 -3.00
N SER A 102 -2.37 -5.70 -2.05
CA SER A 102 -3.01 -6.95 -1.65
C SER A 102 -4.38 -6.69 -1.00
N ILE A 103 -4.49 -5.67 -0.15
CA ILE A 103 -5.76 -5.27 0.48
C ILE A 103 -6.82 -4.96 -0.59
N ASP A 104 -6.47 -4.18 -1.62
CA ASP A 104 -7.41 -3.84 -2.70
C ASP A 104 -7.94 -5.09 -3.44
N LYS A 105 -7.09 -6.07 -3.67
CA LYS A 105 -7.45 -7.34 -4.33
C LYS A 105 -8.53 -8.13 -3.58
N TYR A 106 -8.51 -8.10 -2.24
CA TYR A 106 -9.45 -8.82 -1.37
C TYR A 106 -10.60 -7.95 -0.83
N ALA A 107 -10.60 -6.66 -1.12
CA ALA A 107 -11.67 -5.76 -0.69
C ALA A 107 -13.00 -6.08 -1.37
N ASN A 108 -14.09 -6.10 -0.61
CA ASN A 108 -15.46 -6.36 -1.08
C ASN A 108 -16.10 -5.09 -1.66
N THR A 109 -15.47 -4.52 -2.67
CA THR A 109 -15.88 -3.29 -3.34
C THR A 109 -16.09 -3.51 -4.83
N ALA A 110 -16.76 -2.57 -5.50
CA ALA A 110 -16.87 -2.50 -6.95
C ALA A 110 -15.78 -1.58 -7.53
N SER A 111 -14.51 -1.86 -7.20
CA SER A 111 -13.32 -1.09 -7.62
C SER A 111 -13.23 0.34 -7.09
N VAL A 112 -14.11 0.75 -6.20
CA VAL A 112 -14.08 2.04 -5.50
C VAL A 112 -14.38 1.85 -4.03
N TYR A 113 -13.62 2.50 -3.15
CA TYR A 113 -13.84 2.44 -1.70
C TYR A 113 -15.00 3.34 -1.20
N GLY A 114 -15.75 3.98 -2.09
CA GLY A 114 -16.93 4.77 -1.71
C GLY A 114 -18.11 3.96 -1.16
N ALA A 115 -18.17 2.64 -1.50
CA ALA A 115 -19.19 1.73 -1.02
C ALA A 115 -18.70 0.28 -1.06
N PHE A 116 -19.20 -0.54 -0.14
CA PHE A 116 -18.98 -1.98 -0.13
C PHE A 116 -20.20 -2.70 -0.74
N LEU A 117 -19.98 -3.90 -1.26
CA LEU A 117 -21.05 -4.74 -1.78
C LEU A 117 -21.85 -5.38 -0.63
N LYS A 118 -23.18 -5.46 -0.77
CA LYS A 118 -24.06 -6.12 0.22
C LYS A 118 -23.69 -7.58 0.45
N GLY A 119 -23.42 -8.32 -0.64
CA GLY A 119 -22.92 -9.70 -0.57
C GLY A 119 -21.40 -9.73 -0.73
N ILE A 120 -20.74 -10.72 -0.12
CA ILE A 120 -19.29 -10.90 -0.25
C ILE A 120 -18.96 -11.49 -1.63
N LYS A 121 -18.21 -10.78 -2.46
CA LYS A 121 -17.77 -11.26 -3.77
C LYS A 121 -16.78 -12.42 -3.65
N LYS A 122 -16.71 -13.29 -4.66
CA LYS A 122 -15.84 -14.48 -4.66
C LYS A 122 -14.36 -14.18 -4.39
N SER A 123 -13.83 -13.07 -4.90
CA SER A 123 -12.44 -12.68 -4.64
C SER A 123 -12.19 -12.31 -3.18
N ALA A 124 -13.17 -11.67 -2.52
CA ALA A 124 -13.09 -11.28 -1.12
C ALA A 124 -13.27 -12.45 -0.13
N GLN A 125 -13.81 -13.59 -0.61
CA GLN A 125 -13.95 -14.83 0.19
C GLN A 125 -12.66 -15.65 0.24
N LYS A 126 -11.68 -15.36 -0.64
CA LYS A 126 -10.39 -16.06 -0.62
C LYS A 126 -9.61 -15.66 0.62
N GLU A 127 -8.81 -16.58 1.15
CA GLU A 127 -7.89 -16.28 2.23
C GLU A 127 -6.91 -15.18 1.81
N PHE A 128 -6.77 -14.17 2.66
CA PHE A 128 -5.85 -13.06 2.44
C PHE A 128 -4.41 -13.53 2.45
N LYS A 129 -3.67 -13.16 1.41
CA LYS A 129 -2.24 -13.37 1.30
C LYS A 129 -1.56 -12.10 0.86
N LEU A 130 -0.51 -11.71 1.58
CA LEU A 130 0.38 -10.64 1.15
C LEU A 130 1.19 -11.13 -0.06
N GLU A 131 1.02 -10.44 -1.19
CA GLU A 131 1.75 -10.71 -2.44
C GLU A 131 2.65 -9.52 -2.75
N LEU A 132 3.91 -9.78 -3.05
CA LEU A 132 4.86 -8.73 -3.39
C LEU A 132 4.53 -8.08 -4.73
N LEU A 133 4.60 -6.76 -4.77
CA LEU A 133 4.59 -6.02 -6.03
C LEU A 133 5.87 -6.29 -6.83
N PRO A 134 5.83 -6.20 -8.16
CA PRO A 134 7.03 -6.33 -8.97
C PRO A 134 8.00 -5.18 -8.69
N ILE A 135 9.30 -5.48 -8.76
CA ILE A 135 10.34 -4.45 -8.82
C ILE A 135 10.45 -4.00 -10.28
N ILE A 136 10.41 -2.70 -10.49
CA ILE A 136 10.56 -2.11 -11.82
C ILE A 136 11.97 -1.53 -11.93
N ASP A 137 12.81 -2.15 -12.74
CA ASP A 137 14.15 -1.65 -13.03
C ASP A 137 14.13 -0.29 -13.72
N GLY A 138 15.14 0.50 -13.47
CA GLY A 138 15.27 1.83 -14.06
C GLY A 138 16.45 2.60 -13.47
N ASN A 139 16.52 3.90 -13.80
CA ASN A 139 17.56 4.78 -13.30
C ASN A 139 17.52 4.90 -11.78
N GLU A 140 18.70 5.11 -11.17
CA GLU A 140 18.85 5.30 -9.72
C GLU A 140 18.47 6.71 -9.23
N HIS A 141 18.29 7.66 -10.16
CA HIS A 141 18.02 9.08 -9.87
C HIS A 141 16.52 9.41 -9.87
N ASN A 142 15.73 8.55 -9.22
CA ASN A 142 14.30 8.84 -9.03
C ASN A 142 14.06 9.41 -7.63
N GLU A 143 13.18 10.40 -7.56
CA GLU A 143 12.83 11.08 -6.31
C GLU A 143 11.32 10.95 -6.05
N VAL A 144 10.96 10.76 -4.78
CA VAL A 144 9.57 10.61 -4.39
C VAL A 144 9.28 11.47 -3.16
N TYR A 145 8.33 12.37 -3.30
CA TYR A 145 7.94 13.36 -2.30
C TYR A 145 6.51 13.15 -1.80
N ASN A 146 6.25 13.61 -0.58
CA ASN A 146 4.91 13.69 0.01
C ASN A 146 4.73 15.10 0.59
N GLU A 147 4.59 16.07 -0.28
CA GLU A 147 4.59 17.49 0.08
C GLU A 147 3.49 18.26 -0.70
N ASP A 148 3.19 19.46 -0.25
CA ASP A 148 2.40 20.40 -1.04
C ASP A 148 3.17 20.78 -2.31
N ILE A 149 2.57 20.51 -3.47
CA ILE A 149 3.18 20.78 -4.76
C ILE A 149 3.53 22.27 -4.96
N ASN A 150 2.78 23.20 -4.35
CA ASN A 150 3.08 24.62 -4.43
C ASN A 150 4.41 24.99 -3.78
N HIS A 151 4.87 24.22 -2.81
CA HIS A 151 6.17 24.38 -2.20
C HIS A 151 7.26 23.59 -2.96
N LEU A 152 6.95 22.38 -3.38
CA LEU A 152 7.90 21.50 -4.04
C LEU A 152 8.35 22.03 -5.40
N ILE A 153 7.43 22.56 -6.21
CA ILE A 153 7.69 23.01 -7.58
C ILE A 153 8.80 24.07 -7.69
N HIS A 154 9.05 24.82 -6.63
CA HIS A 154 10.14 25.83 -6.59
C HIS A 154 11.52 25.22 -6.31
N ARG A 155 11.61 23.94 -5.99
CA ARG A 155 12.86 23.26 -5.57
C ARG A 155 13.31 22.16 -6.51
N ILE A 156 12.46 21.80 -7.47
CA ILE A 156 12.71 20.73 -8.44
C ILE A 156 12.79 21.28 -9.86
N ASN A 157 13.49 20.56 -10.74
CA ASN A 157 13.57 20.86 -12.16
C ASN A 157 13.33 19.59 -12.97
N GLY A 158 12.75 19.73 -14.17
CA GLY A 158 12.53 18.64 -15.08
C GLY A 158 12.20 19.15 -16.49
N ASP A 159 12.36 18.30 -17.48
CA ASP A 159 12.08 18.63 -18.88
C ASP A 159 10.57 18.56 -19.19
N ILE A 160 9.84 17.72 -18.45
CA ILE A 160 8.40 17.52 -18.65
C ILE A 160 7.72 17.55 -17.30
N LEU A 161 6.68 18.39 -17.17
CA LEU A 161 5.79 18.45 -16.02
C LEU A 161 4.44 17.80 -16.37
N TYR A 162 4.06 16.75 -15.61
CA TYR A 162 2.73 16.16 -15.67
C TYR A 162 1.94 16.55 -14.41
N LEU A 163 0.79 17.16 -14.60
CA LEU A 163 -0.10 17.59 -13.51
C LEU A 163 -1.41 16.81 -13.57
N ASP A 164 -1.74 16.17 -12.47
CA ASP A 164 -3.00 15.44 -12.27
C ASP A 164 -3.73 15.98 -11.02
N PRO A 165 -4.35 17.17 -11.12
CA PRO A 165 -5.03 17.78 -9.98
C PRO A 165 -6.33 17.04 -9.65
N PRO A 166 -6.86 17.16 -8.42
CA PRO A 166 -8.16 16.60 -8.08
C PRO A 166 -9.26 17.24 -8.93
N TYR A 167 -10.07 16.42 -9.60
CA TYR A 167 -11.14 16.87 -10.50
C TYR A 167 -12.45 17.17 -9.78
N ASN A 168 -12.61 16.73 -8.55
CA ASN A 168 -13.82 16.92 -7.76
C ASN A 168 -13.46 17.54 -6.40
N ALA A 169 -14.19 18.60 -6.04
CA ALA A 169 -14.24 19.06 -4.67
C ALA A 169 -15.04 18.04 -3.82
N ARG A 170 -14.35 17.19 -3.08
CA ARG A 170 -14.94 16.31 -2.07
C ARG A 170 -14.30 16.56 -0.72
#